data_93f65bc883aa92735b383e4ceee6c3b9
#
_entry.id   93f65bc883aa92735b383e4ceee6c3b9
#
_cell.length_a   1.000
_cell.length_b   1.000
_cell.length_c   1.000
_cell.angle_alpha   90.00
_cell.angle_beta   90.00
_cell.angle_gamma   90.00
#
_symmetry.space_group_name_H-M   'P 1'
#
loop_
_entity.id
_entity.type
_entity.pdbx_description
1 polymer ?
#
loop_
_entity_poly.entity_id
_entity_poly.type
_entity_poly.pdbx_seq_one_letter_code
_entity_poly.pdbx_strand_id
1 'polypeptide(L)'
;MDENHNTIPDEFLELKESRTRLSYAGGENIFKQGAFSPYVLYIINGLARTYVATGQGKQVNLRIAKAGEFLGLSAVFGESHYLTSAIALKDTLVCMINKDSFGSLLKDHNEFAMQLIAQNFLNEHRMIEIIRSLNYNQMRGKLASAILYLSDEKFLNEEVFQLLTRQDIADFASISLESSVRFLKEFDKENIISLDGREIVISDREKLKSISASG
;
A
#
# COMPACT_ATOMS: atom_id res chain seq x y z
N MET A 1 9.40 -9.11 20.72
CA MET A 1 8.35 -8.62 21.64
C MET A 1 8.23 -7.14 21.37
N ASP A 2 7.35 -6.78 20.45
CA ASP A 2 7.09 -5.37 20.14
C ASP A 2 5.61 -5.11 20.39
N GLU A 3 5.30 -4.70 21.64
CA GLU A 3 3.96 -4.32 22.09
C GLU A 3 3.52 -2.92 21.60
N ASN A 4 4.19 -2.32 20.63
CA ASN A 4 4.05 -0.88 20.33
C ASN A 4 3.33 -0.53 19.03
N HIS A 5 2.60 -1.45 18.39
CA HIS A 5 1.97 -1.18 17.07
C HIS A 5 0.58 -0.55 17.14
N ASN A 6 0.06 -0.28 18.34
CA ASN A 6 -1.29 0.31 18.50
C ASN A 6 -1.29 1.71 19.13
N THR A 7 -0.13 2.34 19.24
CA THR A 7 0.05 3.61 19.94
C THR A 7 0.15 4.73 18.90
N ILE A 8 -0.63 5.78 19.09
CA ILE A 8 -0.47 7.03 18.36
C ILE A 8 0.84 7.66 18.83
N PRO A 9 1.69 8.16 17.90
CA PRO A 9 2.91 8.89 18.26
C PRO A 9 2.66 9.97 19.33
N ASP A 10 3.58 10.14 20.26
CA ASP A 10 3.44 11.10 21.36
C ASP A 10 3.24 12.53 20.87
N GLU A 11 3.85 12.88 19.75
CA GLU A 11 3.68 14.18 19.09
C GLU A 11 2.21 14.49 18.75
N PHE A 12 1.40 13.44 18.53
CA PHE A 12 -0.04 13.64 18.27
C PHE A 12 -0.85 13.97 19.51
N LEU A 13 -0.27 13.88 20.71
CA LEU A 13 -0.94 14.28 21.94
C LEU A 13 -1.26 15.79 21.95
N GLU A 14 -0.45 16.59 21.26
CA GLU A 14 -0.66 18.02 21.08
C GLU A 14 -1.84 18.36 20.16
N LEU A 15 -2.25 17.40 19.32
CA LEU A 15 -3.31 17.59 18.31
C LEU A 15 -4.72 17.17 18.79
N LYS A 16 -4.98 17.13 20.11
CA LYS A 16 -6.22 16.56 20.70
C LYS A 16 -7.51 17.09 20.06
N GLU A 17 -7.59 18.37 19.77
CA GLU A 17 -8.77 19.03 19.19
C GLU A 17 -8.83 18.94 17.65
N SER A 18 -7.70 18.61 17.00
CA SER A 18 -7.56 18.61 15.54
C SER A 18 -7.52 17.21 14.94
N ARG A 19 -7.86 16.18 15.73
CA ARG A 19 -7.83 14.77 15.30
C ARG A 19 -9.11 14.02 15.68
N THR A 20 -9.48 13.08 14.81
CA THR A 20 -10.62 12.18 15.03
C THR A 20 -10.23 10.76 14.68
N ARG A 21 -10.66 9.77 15.46
CA ARG A 21 -10.49 8.36 15.14
C ARG A 21 -11.70 7.85 14.37
N LEU A 22 -11.46 7.14 13.27
CA LEU A 22 -12.50 6.50 12.48
C LEU A 22 -12.09 5.04 12.19
N SER A 23 -13.10 4.18 12.21
CA SER A 23 -12.97 2.77 11.83
C SER A 23 -13.58 2.55 10.47
N TYR A 24 -12.92 1.76 9.65
CA TYR A 24 -13.38 1.31 8.33
C TYR A 24 -13.40 -0.22 8.33
N ALA A 25 -14.50 -0.80 7.90
CA ALA A 25 -14.56 -2.24 7.67
C ALA A 25 -13.76 -2.65 6.43
N GLY A 26 -13.31 -3.90 6.37
CA GLY A 26 -12.66 -4.43 5.18
C GLY A 26 -13.50 -4.22 3.92
N GLY A 27 -12.91 -3.65 2.87
CA GLY A 27 -13.57 -3.29 1.62
C GLY A 27 -14.12 -1.85 1.56
N GLU A 28 -14.15 -1.10 2.66
CA GLU A 28 -14.61 0.29 2.65
C GLU A 28 -13.56 1.26 2.11
N ASN A 29 -14.03 2.27 1.34
CA ASN A 29 -13.17 3.35 0.89
C ASN A 29 -12.86 4.29 2.06
N ILE A 30 -11.58 4.48 2.34
CA ILE A 30 -11.08 5.46 3.30
C ILE A 30 -11.19 6.86 2.68
N PHE A 31 -10.73 7.01 1.45
CA PHE A 31 -10.95 8.18 0.60
C PHE A 31 -10.82 7.83 -0.89
N LYS A 32 -11.28 8.73 -1.75
CA LYS A 32 -11.23 8.56 -3.22
C LYS A 32 -10.35 9.62 -3.86
N GLN A 33 -9.63 9.23 -4.89
CA GLN A 33 -8.91 10.14 -5.79
C GLN A 33 -9.81 11.26 -6.29
N GLY A 34 -9.31 12.49 -6.26
CA GLY A 34 -10.04 13.69 -6.66
C GLY A 34 -11.00 14.25 -5.59
N ALA A 35 -11.23 13.55 -4.47
CA ALA A 35 -11.97 14.11 -3.36
C ALA A 35 -11.14 15.19 -2.64
N PHE A 36 -11.83 16.22 -2.08
CA PHE A 36 -11.17 17.24 -1.28
C PHE A 36 -10.42 16.61 -0.09
N SER A 37 -9.18 17.07 0.16
CA SER A 37 -8.25 16.47 1.12
C SER A 37 -7.91 17.41 2.28
N PRO A 38 -8.82 17.56 3.27
CA PRO A 38 -8.58 18.40 4.44
C PRO A 38 -7.78 17.70 5.54
N TYR A 39 -7.53 16.39 5.39
CA TYR A 39 -6.91 15.55 6.42
C TYR A 39 -5.74 14.73 5.89
N VAL A 40 -4.78 14.53 6.78
CA VAL A 40 -3.81 13.44 6.72
C VAL A 40 -4.33 12.31 7.60
N LEU A 41 -4.15 11.07 7.19
CA LEU A 41 -4.63 9.91 7.92
C LEU A 41 -3.45 9.06 8.38
N TYR A 42 -3.38 8.75 9.67
CA TYR A 42 -2.42 7.82 10.26
C TYR A 42 -3.11 6.50 10.54
N ILE A 43 -2.57 5.39 10.07
CA ILE A 43 -3.12 4.06 10.34
C ILE A 43 -2.68 3.63 11.75
N ILE A 44 -3.63 3.53 12.68
CA ILE A 44 -3.39 3.05 14.04
C ILE A 44 -3.31 1.53 14.04
N ASN A 45 -4.23 0.88 13.33
CA ASN A 45 -4.31 -0.57 13.19
C ASN A 45 -4.96 -0.93 11.87
N GLY A 46 -4.63 -2.07 11.30
CA GLY A 46 -5.18 -2.56 10.05
C GLY A 46 -4.28 -2.36 8.85
N LEU A 47 -4.86 -2.52 7.66
CA LEU A 47 -4.18 -2.44 6.37
C LEU A 47 -5.05 -1.69 5.37
N ALA A 48 -4.44 -0.82 4.58
CA ALA A 48 -5.10 -0.14 3.49
C ALA A 48 -4.31 -0.32 2.18
N ARG A 49 -5.01 -0.53 1.08
CA ARG A 49 -4.45 -0.53 -0.26
C ARG A 49 -4.66 0.83 -0.90
N THR A 50 -3.61 1.42 -1.45
CA THR A 50 -3.71 2.66 -2.23
C THR A 50 -3.62 2.35 -3.72
N TYR A 51 -4.40 3.07 -4.52
CA TYR A 51 -4.45 2.89 -5.97
C TYR A 51 -4.76 4.20 -6.69
N VAL A 52 -4.46 4.25 -7.99
CA VAL A 52 -4.90 5.29 -8.91
C VAL A 52 -5.88 4.69 -9.91
N ALA A 53 -6.99 5.39 -10.15
CA ALA A 53 -7.89 5.09 -11.26
C ALA A 53 -7.28 5.67 -12.55
N THR A 54 -7.11 4.82 -13.57
CA THR A 54 -6.49 5.21 -14.85
C THR A 54 -7.51 5.44 -15.96
N GLY A 55 -8.81 5.46 -15.63
CA GLY A 55 -9.92 5.58 -16.56
C GLY A 55 -10.46 4.23 -17.05
N GLN A 56 -11.64 4.23 -17.66
CA GLN A 56 -12.32 3.04 -18.21
C GLN A 56 -12.48 1.89 -17.20
N GLY A 57 -12.65 2.20 -15.90
CA GLY A 57 -12.78 1.20 -14.84
C GLY A 57 -11.49 0.46 -14.47
N LYS A 58 -10.35 0.86 -15.03
CA LYS A 58 -9.03 0.30 -14.69
C LYS A 58 -8.38 1.05 -13.55
N GLN A 59 -7.58 0.34 -12.77
CA GLN A 59 -6.79 0.90 -11.67
C GLN A 59 -5.40 0.27 -11.63
N VAL A 60 -4.48 0.98 -11.01
CA VAL A 60 -3.13 0.48 -10.68
C VAL A 60 -2.98 0.55 -9.17
N ASN A 61 -2.74 -0.59 -8.55
CA ASN A 61 -2.44 -0.65 -7.13
C ASN A 61 -0.99 -0.21 -6.89
N LEU A 62 -0.82 0.77 -6.01
CA LEU A 62 0.49 1.36 -5.76
C LEU A 62 1.20 0.68 -4.59
N ARG A 63 0.55 0.64 -3.43
CA ARG A 63 1.11 0.05 -2.22
C ARG A 63 0.05 -0.40 -1.24
N ILE A 64 0.48 -1.23 -0.30
CA ILE A 64 -0.24 -1.51 0.94
C ILE A 64 0.39 -0.64 2.03
N ALA A 65 -0.45 0.10 2.73
CA ALA A 65 -0.10 0.84 3.93
C ALA A 65 -0.58 0.08 5.16
N LYS A 66 0.25 0.05 6.20
CA LYS A 66 0.00 -0.67 7.46
C LYS A 66 0.01 0.26 8.67
N ALA A 67 -0.24 -0.28 9.85
CA ALA A 67 -0.11 0.44 11.10
C ALA A 67 1.24 1.17 11.19
N GLY A 68 1.23 2.43 11.63
CA GLY A 68 2.39 3.31 11.67
C GLY A 68 2.62 4.13 10.40
N GLU A 69 1.83 3.93 9.34
CA GLU A 69 2.00 4.64 8.07
C GLU A 69 0.92 5.71 7.85
N PHE A 70 1.28 6.69 7.01
CA PHE A 70 0.42 7.80 6.65
C PHE A 70 -0.19 7.63 5.26
N LEU A 71 -1.41 8.16 5.10
CA LEU A 71 -2.13 8.32 3.86
C LEU A 71 -2.47 9.79 3.64
N GLY A 72 -2.45 10.25 2.39
CA GLY A 72 -2.87 11.60 2.03
C GLY A 72 -1.89 12.71 2.41
N LEU A 73 -0.60 12.42 2.60
CA LEU A 73 0.43 13.40 2.98
C LEU A 73 0.54 14.61 2.03
N SER A 74 0.22 14.43 0.73
CA SER A 74 0.24 15.52 -0.25
C SER A 74 -0.62 16.71 0.15
N ALA A 75 -1.66 16.49 0.95
CA ALA A 75 -2.55 17.54 1.46
C ALA A 75 -1.79 18.63 2.26
N VAL A 76 -0.73 18.26 2.98
CA VAL A 76 0.08 19.19 3.78
C VAL A 76 0.96 20.08 2.89
N PHE A 77 1.31 19.59 1.71
CA PHE A 77 2.24 20.24 0.78
C PHE A 77 1.53 20.95 -0.38
N GLY A 78 0.28 21.37 -0.17
CA GLY A 78 -0.45 22.25 -1.08
C GLY A 78 -1.50 21.56 -1.97
N GLU A 79 -1.57 20.23 -1.97
CA GLU A 79 -2.61 19.55 -2.72
C GLU A 79 -3.98 19.71 -2.05
N SER A 80 -4.97 20.16 -2.81
CA SER A 80 -6.34 20.33 -2.31
C SER A 80 -7.20 19.08 -2.46
N HIS A 81 -6.73 18.09 -3.22
CA HIS A 81 -7.44 16.84 -3.50
C HIS A 81 -6.53 15.63 -3.31
N TYR A 82 -7.10 14.50 -2.90
CA TYR A 82 -6.34 13.25 -2.81
C TYR A 82 -5.88 12.80 -4.21
N LEU A 83 -4.58 12.58 -4.37
CA LEU A 83 -3.98 12.13 -5.62
C LEU A 83 -4.24 10.64 -5.91
N THR A 84 -4.59 9.87 -4.88
CA THR A 84 -4.86 8.43 -4.94
C THR A 84 -6.18 8.13 -4.25
N SER A 85 -6.68 6.92 -4.42
CA SER A 85 -7.71 6.34 -3.56
C SER A 85 -7.07 5.44 -2.51
N ALA A 86 -7.75 5.25 -1.37
CA ALA A 86 -7.39 4.26 -0.36
C ALA A 86 -8.62 3.44 0.04
N ILE A 87 -8.45 2.12 0.17
CA ILE A 87 -9.47 1.17 0.60
C ILE A 87 -8.92 0.29 1.72
N ALA A 88 -9.70 0.05 2.74
CA ALA A 88 -9.34 -0.85 3.83
C ALA A 88 -9.32 -2.30 3.33
N LEU A 89 -8.25 -3.05 3.59
CA LEU A 89 -8.16 -4.48 3.23
C LEU A 89 -8.76 -5.38 4.31
N LYS A 90 -8.72 -4.94 5.55
CA LYS A 90 -9.36 -5.53 6.74
C LYS A 90 -9.87 -4.40 7.62
N ASP A 91 -10.50 -4.71 8.74
CA ASP A 91 -10.91 -3.69 9.71
C ASP A 91 -9.72 -2.80 10.07
N THR A 92 -9.87 -1.50 9.80
CA THR A 92 -8.78 -0.54 9.86
C THR A 92 -9.18 0.67 10.66
N LEU A 93 -8.42 0.95 11.71
CA LEU A 93 -8.58 2.14 12.56
C LEU A 93 -7.59 3.21 12.12
N VAL A 94 -8.08 4.40 11.81
CA VAL A 94 -7.25 5.53 11.43
C VAL A 94 -7.44 6.72 12.37
N CYS A 95 -6.38 7.52 12.52
CA CYS A 95 -6.44 8.86 13.10
C CYS A 95 -6.43 9.87 11.95
N MET A 96 -7.53 10.59 11.77
CA MET A 96 -7.64 11.72 10.85
C MET A 96 -7.12 12.97 11.52
N ILE A 97 -6.21 13.69 10.91
CA ILE A 97 -5.56 14.89 11.44
C ILE A 97 -5.75 16.00 10.43
N ASN A 98 -6.25 17.15 10.89
CA ASN A 98 -6.33 18.33 10.04
C ASN A 98 -4.97 18.66 9.43
N LYS A 99 -4.91 18.92 8.11
CA LYS A 99 -3.65 19.11 7.37
C LYS A 99 -2.83 20.30 7.85
N ASP A 100 -3.50 21.41 8.26
CA ASP A 100 -2.81 22.62 8.69
C ASP A 100 -2.19 22.40 10.08
N SER A 101 -2.91 21.74 10.99
CA SER A 101 -2.41 21.34 12.30
C SER A 101 -1.24 20.34 12.18
N PHE A 102 -1.35 19.39 11.25
CA PHE A 102 -0.26 18.46 10.97
C PHE A 102 0.97 19.16 10.37
N GLY A 103 0.74 20.14 9.48
CA GLY A 103 1.80 20.96 8.92
C GLY A 103 2.53 21.81 9.99
N SER A 104 1.82 22.30 10.99
CA SER A 104 2.42 22.99 12.14
C SER A 104 3.24 22.01 12.99
N LEU A 105 2.71 20.85 13.32
CA LEU A 105 3.41 19.80 14.05
C LEU A 105 4.78 19.45 13.39
N LEU A 106 4.82 19.31 12.07
CA LEU A 106 6.07 19.01 11.36
C LEU A 106 7.12 20.12 11.48
N LYS A 107 6.69 21.38 11.65
CA LYS A 107 7.63 22.51 11.85
C LYS A 107 8.19 22.54 13.27
N ASP A 108 7.40 22.09 14.23
CA ASP A 108 7.77 22.15 15.64
C ASP A 108 8.56 20.90 16.10
N HIS A 109 8.41 19.76 15.37
CA HIS A 109 9.04 18.48 15.68
C HIS A 109 9.92 17.97 14.53
N ASN A 110 11.14 18.50 14.44
CA ASN A 110 12.08 18.20 13.34
C ASN A 110 12.44 16.72 13.22
N GLU A 111 12.63 15.99 14.34
CA GLU A 111 12.96 14.57 14.32
C GLU A 111 11.82 13.74 13.72
N PHE A 112 10.58 14.03 14.13
CA PHE A 112 9.41 13.42 13.56
C PHE A 112 9.28 13.72 12.05
N ALA A 113 9.49 14.97 11.64
CA ALA A 113 9.49 15.35 10.23
C ALA A 113 10.53 14.56 9.42
N MET A 114 11.75 14.36 9.96
CA MET A 114 12.80 13.57 9.30
C MET A 114 12.43 12.09 9.19
N GLN A 115 11.79 11.49 10.21
CA GLN A 115 11.29 10.13 10.15
C GLN A 115 10.20 9.97 9.07
N LEU A 116 9.29 10.95 8.98
CA LEU A 116 8.25 10.97 7.95
C LEU A 116 8.84 11.07 6.54
N ILE A 117 9.85 11.91 6.34
CA ILE A 117 10.58 12.02 5.08
C ILE A 117 11.23 10.69 4.72
N ALA A 118 11.92 10.04 5.66
CA ALA A 118 12.54 8.73 5.43
C ALA A 118 11.50 7.67 5.04
N GLN A 119 10.35 7.65 5.71
CA GLN A 119 9.25 6.74 5.36
C GLN A 119 8.70 7.03 3.96
N ASN A 120 8.55 8.31 3.59
CA ASN A 120 8.07 8.70 2.27
C ASN A 120 9.06 8.30 1.15
N PHE A 121 10.36 8.32 1.43
CA PHE A 121 11.40 7.88 0.49
C PHE A 121 11.24 6.41 0.10
N LEU A 122 10.84 5.54 1.03
CA LEU A 122 10.53 4.14 0.74
C LEU A 122 9.32 4.01 -0.21
N ASN A 123 8.33 4.89 -0.08
CA ASN A 123 7.19 4.92 -0.99
C ASN A 123 7.60 5.40 -2.39
N GLU A 124 8.49 6.39 -2.49
CA GLU A 124 9.05 6.85 -3.77
C GLU A 124 9.82 5.74 -4.47
N HIS A 125 10.69 5.02 -3.76
CA HIS A 125 11.39 3.86 -4.30
C HIS A 125 10.41 2.83 -4.90
N ARG A 126 9.30 2.56 -4.20
CA ARG A 126 8.24 1.68 -4.73
C ARG A 126 7.63 2.21 -6.03
N MET A 127 7.42 3.53 -6.16
CA MET A 127 6.91 4.11 -7.42
C MET A 127 7.88 3.91 -8.57
N ILE A 128 9.18 4.08 -8.33
CA ILE A 128 10.23 3.83 -9.33
C ILE A 128 10.21 2.37 -9.78
N GLU A 129 10.06 1.41 -8.86
CA GLU A 129 9.94 0.00 -9.20
C GLU A 129 8.71 -0.30 -10.06
N ILE A 130 7.56 0.30 -9.74
CA ILE A 130 6.35 0.17 -10.58
C ILE A 130 6.62 0.71 -11.98
N ILE A 131 7.17 1.91 -12.11
CA ILE A 131 7.49 2.52 -13.41
C ILE A 131 8.46 1.64 -14.22
N ARG A 132 9.50 1.12 -13.59
CA ARG A 132 10.43 0.17 -14.25
C ARG A 132 9.71 -1.07 -14.74
N SER A 133 8.91 -1.69 -13.87
CA SER A 133 8.14 -2.89 -14.21
C SER A 133 7.19 -2.63 -15.38
N LEU A 134 6.50 -1.49 -15.39
CA LEU A 134 5.56 -1.13 -16.46
C LEU A 134 6.25 -0.97 -17.84
N ASN A 135 7.45 -0.42 -17.87
CA ASN A 135 8.15 -0.10 -19.12
C ASN A 135 9.01 -1.24 -19.66
N TYR A 136 9.63 -2.03 -18.78
CA TYR A 136 10.67 -3.00 -19.19
C TYR A 136 10.22 -4.45 -19.07
N ASN A 137 9.28 -4.78 -18.17
CA ASN A 137 8.91 -6.17 -17.95
C ASN A 137 7.75 -6.60 -18.87
N GLN A 138 7.82 -7.84 -19.33
CA GLN A 138 6.68 -8.54 -19.93
C GLN A 138 5.64 -8.87 -18.81
N MET A 139 4.44 -9.29 -19.21
CA MET A 139 3.35 -9.54 -18.25
C MET A 139 3.71 -10.58 -17.16
N ARG A 140 4.54 -11.57 -17.51
CA ARG A 140 5.01 -12.59 -16.57
C ARG A 140 5.94 -11.99 -15.51
N GLY A 141 6.88 -11.13 -15.92
CA GLY A 141 7.79 -10.42 -15.03
C GLY A 141 7.07 -9.40 -14.15
N LYS A 142 6.04 -8.72 -14.69
CA LYS A 142 5.19 -7.81 -13.89
C LYS A 142 4.48 -8.54 -12.76
N LEU A 143 3.94 -9.74 -13.03
CA LEU A 143 3.32 -10.55 -12.00
C LEU A 143 4.33 -11.03 -10.95
N ALA A 144 5.51 -11.47 -11.38
CA ALA A 144 6.59 -11.88 -10.47
C ALA A 144 6.99 -10.72 -9.54
N SER A 145 7.15 -9.50 -10.08
CA SER A 145 7.44 -8.28 -9.30
C SER A 145 6.35 -7.98 -8.28
N ALA A 146 5.07 -8.11 -8.66
CA ALA A 146 3.95 -7.90 -7.76
C ALA A 146 3.92 -8.93 -6.61
N ILE A 147 4.14 -10.21 -6.91
CA ILE A 147 4.20 -11.28 -5.90
C ILE A 147 5.37 -11.05 -4.94
N LEU A 148 6.55 -10.69 -5.44
CA LEU A 148 7.72 -10.38 -4.60
C LEU A 148 7.43 -9.22 -3.65
N TYR A 149 6.79 -8.16 -4.14
CA TYR A 149 6.37 -7.04 -3.30
C TYR A 149 5.37 -7.44 -2.22
N LEU A 150 4.33 -8.20 -2.58
CA LEU A 150 3.28 -8.64 -1.66
C LEU A 150 3.77 -9.65 -0.61
N SER A 151 4.90 -10.32 -0.89
CA SER A 151 5.58 -11.25 0.02
C SER A 151 6.79 -10.63 0.73
N ASP A 152 6.89 -9.30 0.79
CA ASP A 152 7.93 -8.60 1.51
C ASP A 152 7.85 -8.89 3.02
N GLU A 153 9.01 -8.93 3.69
CA GLU A 153 9.13 -9.23 5.13
C GLU A 153 8.26 -8.31 6.00
N LYS A 154 8.06 -7.07 5.57
CA LYS A 154 7.18 -6.11 6.26
C LYS A 154 5.72 -6.55 6.37
N PHE A 155 5.30 -7.56 5.59
CA PHE A 155 3.93 -8.10 5.56
C PHE A 155 3.82 -9.52 6.11
N LEU A 156 4.89 -10.13 6.65
CA LEU A 156 4.93 -11.54 7.08
C LEU A 156 3.77 -11.94 8.01
N ASN A 157 3.33 -11.03 8.88
CA ASN A 157 2.28 -11.32 9.86
C ASN A 157 0.89 -10.82 9.41
N GLU A 158 0.74 -10.37 8.18
CA GLU A 158 -0.47 -9.68 7.71
C GLU A 158 -1.35 -10.54 6.80
N GLU A 159 -0.89 -11.74 6.41
CA GLU A 159 -1.61 -12.66 5.52
C GLU A 159 -2.17 -11.96 4.26
N VAL A 160 -1.36 -11.09 3.65
CA VAL A 160 -1.77 -10.15 2.61
C VAL A 160 -2.48 -10.84 1.44
N PHE A 161 -2.02 -12.02 1.02
CA PHE A 161 -2.63 -12.74 -0.10
C PHE A 161 -4.06 -13.18 0.18
N GLN A 162 -4.40 -13.50 1.43
CA GLN A 162 -5.77 -13.87 1.81
C GLN A 162 -6.74 -12.69 1.76
N LEU A 163 -6.22 -11.46 1.98
CA LEU A 163 -6.99 -10.23 1.94
C LEU A 163 -7.21 -9.70 0.51
N LEU A 164 -6.40 -10.16 -0.46
CA LEU A 164 -6.45 -9.70 -1.84
C LEU A 164 -7.26 -10.64 -2.73
N THR A 165 -8.02 -10.06 -3.64
CA THR A 165 -8.63 -10.79 -4.76
C THR A 165 -7.59 -11.03 -5.86
N ARG A 166 -7.86 -11.97 -6.77
CA ARG A 166 -7.02 -12.15 -7.97
C ARG A 166 -6.99 -10.90 -8.86
N GLN A 167 -8.07 -10.09 -8.84
CA GLN A 167 -8.09 -8.79 -9.51
C GLN A 167 -7.12 -7.81 -8.85
N ASP A 168 -7.07 -7.75 -7.51
CA ASP A 168 -6.13 -6.88 -6.81
C ASP A 168 -4.67 -7.22 -7.15
N ILE A 169 -4.34 -8.51 -7.25
CA ILE A 169 -3.00 -8.98 -7.66
C ILE A 169 -2.70 -8.55 -9.11
N ALA A 170 -3.69 -8.70 -10.01
CA ALA A 170 -3.57 -8.25 -11.39
C ALA A 170 -3.35 -6.72 -11.47
N ASP A 171 -4.04 -5.95 -10.64
CA ASP A 171 -3.91 -4.49 -10.56
C ASP A 171 -2.54 -4.06 -9.98
N PHE A 172 -1.95 -4.83 -9.05
CA PHE A 172 -0.57 -4.63 -8.59
C PHE A 172 0.46 -4.91 -9.67
N ALA A 173 0.18 -5.86 -10.55
CA ALA A 173 1.02 -6.20 -11.70
C ALA A 173 0.70 -5.36 -12.94
N SER A 174 -0.39 -4.56 -12.93
CA SER A 174 -0.88 -3.80 -14.09
C SER A 174 -1.08 -4.67 -15.34
N ILE A 175 -1.67 -5.85 -15.15
CA ILE A 175 -2.05 -6.81 -16.21
C ILE A 175 -3.54 -7.15 -16.10
N SER A 176 -4.09 -7.84 -17.11
CA SER A 176 -5.47 -8.33 -17.03
C SER A 176 -5.63 -9.44 -16.00
N LEU A 177 -6.83 -9.55 -15.40
CA LEU A 177 -7.17 -10.67 -14.51
C LEU A 177 -6.90 -12.03 -15.16
N GLU A 178 -7.28 -12.19 -16.44
CA GLU A 178 -7.08 -13.41 -17.20
C GLU A 178 -5.59 -13.78 -17.28
N SER A 179 -4.73 -12.80 -17.64
CA SER A 179 -3.27 -12.99 -17.68
C SER A 179 -2.70 -13.34 -16.31
N SER A 180 -3.16 -12.65 -15.26
CA SER A 180 -2.73 -12.91 -13.88
C SER A 180 -3.05 -14.36 -13.47
N VAL A 181 -4.30 -14.80 -13.65
CA VAL A 181 -4.72 -16.16 -13.31
C VAL A 181 -3.94 -17.21 -14.12
N ARG A 182 -3.71 -16.97 -15.40
CA ARG A 182 -2.92 -17.88 -16.24
C ARG A 182 -1.49 -18.02 -15.75
N PHE A 183 -0.79 -16.91 -15.52
CA PHE A 183 0.60 -16.94 -15.07
C PHE A 183 0.76 -17.47 -13.65
N LEU A 184 -0.20 -17.23 -12.75
CA LEU A 184 -0.21 -17.86 -11.42
C LEU A 184 -0.23 -19.39 -11.53
N LYS A 185 -1.08 -19.95 -12.40
CA LYS A 185 -1.13 -21.39 -12.66
C LYS A 185 0.16 -21.92 -13.31
N GLU A 186 0.78 -21.14 -14.19
CA GLU A 186 2.08 -21.49 -14.77
C GLU A 186 3.18 -21.56 -13.69
N PHE A 187 3.25 -20.53 -12.81
CA PHE A 187 4.20 -20.50 -11.71
C PHE A 187 4.00 -21.66 -10.72
N ASP A 188 2.76 -22.03 -10.43
CA ASP A 188 2.41 -23.17 -9.59
C ASP A 188 2.87 -24.49 -10.24
N LYS A 189 2.55 -24.69 -11.51
CA LYS A 189 2.98 -25.87 -12.28
C LYS A 189 4.52 -25.99 -12.38
N GLU A 190 5.22 -24.87 -12.43
CA GLU A 190 6.69 -24.81 -12.45
C GLU A 190 7.32 -24.91 -11.05
N ASN A 191 6.53 -25.11 -9.98
CA ASN A 191 6.95 -25.14 -8.59
C ASN A 191 7.71 -23.86 -8.14
N ILE A 192 7.37 -22.71 -8.73
CA ILE A 192 7.91 -21.40 -8.32
C ILE A 192 7.11 -20.87 -7.13
N ILE A 193 5.81 -21.08 -7.16
CA ILE A 193 4.86 -20.79 -6.07
C ILE A 193 4.00 -22.02 -5.82
N SER A 194 3.27 -22.03 -4.72
CA SER A 194 2.17 -22.96 -4.45
C SER A 194 0.89 -22.17 -4.17
N LEU A 195 -0.22 -22.58 -4.78
CA LEU A 195 -1.54 -21.96 -4.65
C LEU A 195 -2.42 -22.79 -3.71
N ASP A 196 -2.90 -22.18 -2.61
CA ASP A 196 -3.91 -22.76 -1.74
C ASP A 196 -5.05 -21.74 -1.55
N GLY A 197 -6.15 -21.92 -2.28
CA GLY A 197 -7.24 -20.97 -2.31
C GLY A 197 -6.77 -19.57 -2.73
N ARG A 198 -6.81 -18.61 -1.79
CA ARG A 198 -6.27 -17.26 -2.01
C ARG A 198 -4.80 -17.14 -1.69
N GLU A 199 -4.27 -18.03 -0.85
CA GLU A 199 -2.88 -18.00 -0.42
C GLU A 199 -1.92 -18.24 -1.59
N ILE A 200 -0.77 -17.59 -1.56
CA ILE A 200 0.34 -17.77 -2.49
C ILE A 200 1.61 -17.94 -1.67
N VAL A 201 2.12 -19.16 -1.67
CA VAL A 201 3.38 -19.48 -1.00
C VAL A 201 4.50 -19.50 -2.04
N ILE A 202 5.58 -18.77 -1.80
CA ILE A 202 6.74 -18.76 -2.70
C ILE A 202 7.62 -19.97 -2.38
N SER A 203 7.77 -20.88 -3.36
CA SER A 203 8.60 -22.08 -3.26
C SER A 203 10.04 -21.84 -3.75
N ASP A 204 10.20 -21.01 -4.79
CA ASP A 204 11.51 -20.65 -5.37
C ASP A 204 11.61 -19.14 -5.58
N ARG A 205 12.10 -18.45 -4.52
CA ARG A 205 12.21 -16.97 -4.51
C ARG A 205 13.26 -16.48 -5.50
N GLU A 206 14.35 -17.22 -5.72
CA GLU A 206 15.41 -16.80 -6.62
C GLU A 206 14.97 -16.89 -8.09
N LYS A 207 14.24 -17.95 -8.45
CA LYS A 207 13.65 -18.08 -9.78
C LYS A 207 12.60 -16.97 -10.02
N LEU A 208 11.79 -16.64 -9.01
CA LEU A 208 10.81 -15.55 -9.11
C LEU A 208 11.50 -14.19 -9.30
N LYS A 209 12.61 -13.92 -8.58
CA LYS A 209 13.45 -12.72 -8.78
C LYS A 209 14.04 -12.66 -10.20
N SER A 210 14.56 -13.79 -10.70
CA SER A 210 15.10 -13.87 -12.06
C SER A 210 14.03 -13.52 -13.11
N ILE A 211 12.82 -14.06 -12.98
CA ILE A 211 11.69 -13.73 -13.87
C ILE A 211 11.31 -12.25 -13.75
N SER A 212 11.30 -11.70 -12.54
CA SER A 212 11.02 -10.27 -12.32
C SER A 212 12.06 -9.35 -12.96
N ALA A 213 13.31 -9.79 -13.09
CA ALA A 213 14.41 -9.01 -13.66
C ALA A 213 14.54 -9.15 -15.19
N SER A 214 14.18 -10.31 -15.74
CA SER A 214 14.35 -10.61 -17.17
C SER A 214 13.10 -10.33 -18.01
N GLY A 215 11.96 -10.09 -17.36
CA GLY A 215 10.67 -9.76 -18.00
C GLY A 215 9.94 -10.92 -18.55
#